data_d67d4eab991ea57858268aff8d8a0855
#
_entry.id   d67d4eab991ea57858268aff8d8a0855
#
_cell.length_a   1.000
_cell.length_b   1.000
_cell.length_c   1.000
_cell.angle_alpha   90.00
_cell.angle_beta   90.00
_cell.angle_gamma   90.00
#
_symmetry.space_group_name_H-M   'P 1'
#
loop_
_entity.id
_entity.type
_entity.pdbx_description
1 polymer ?
#
loop_
_entity_poly.entity_id
_entity_poly.type
_entity_poly.pdbx_seq_one_letter_code
_entity_poly.pdbx_strand_id
1 'polypeptide(L)'
;MIKEKVCVNLCAKYKREEMAVNFYLDKRTDKKGEAPIRMSVTIRGARYLTSTGFKINPSKWDTNKQQARKGCSNAAGMTWANINSSLAKIAEHFANYEGQMISTNQHPDTEEIKMEYARHFCRTRTQAKKATGDPGLFECFDIFTKEMGEANSWSKGTRQKFATFICHLSTYNSNISFDDLTEKGLTQLLAFYRDEKQMKNVSIWKQFRLLRWFLKWATQKGYNTNLTFQTFTPKLKVTPKKVIFLEWKELMKIMNYEVPKNGTEVLLTDSEGNEYKKIVHDAAAIAKTRDIFCFCCFTSLRYSDAANLKRSDINIKDHTMTITTIKTADTLTIELNKYALSILEKYADSNIGGYVFPHITNQRMNIYIKELCELCGINEPITQTYYRGSERYEETAPKYELMGTHAGRRTFICNALMLGIPAEIIMKWTGHSNYRAMKPYIDVTNAAKASAMSKFNEL
;
A
#
# COMPACT_ATOMS: atom_id res chain seq x y z
N MET A 1 -24.27 41.76 -25.05
CA MET A 1 -23.12 41.16 -25.78
C MET A 1 -21.90 40.84 -24.91
N ILE A 2 -22.01 40.74 -23.61
CA ILE A 2 -20.88 40.35 -22.72
C ILE A 2 -21.12 39.02 -22.00
N LYS A 3 -22.36 38.52 -21.94
CA LYS A 3 -22.69 37.24 -21.25
C LYS A 3 -22.51 35.98 -22.11
N GLU A 4 -22.43 36.06 -23.43
CA GLU A 4 -22.25 34.89 -24.30
C GLU A 4 -20.78 34.47 -24.51
N LYS A 5 -19.83 35.39 -24.33
CA LYS A 5 -18.39 35.05 -24.47
C LYS A 5 -17.78 34.32 -23.27
N VAL A 6 -18.44 34.33 -22.11
CA VAL A 6 -17.94 33.65 -20.89
C VAL A 6 -18.34 32.16 -20.90
N CYS A 7 -19.47 31.79 -21.49
CA CYS A 7 -19.87 30.37 -21.60
C CYS A 7 -19.06 29.57 -22.61
N VAL A 8 -18.59 30.20 -23.68
CA VAL A 8 -17.81 29.50 -24.74
C VAL A 8 -16.37 29.20 -24.27
N ASN A 9 -15.80 30.02 -23.39
CA ASN A 9 -14.45 29.81 -22.88
C ASN A 9 -14.37 28.80 -21.68
N LEU A 10 -15.47 28.46 -21.05
CA LEU A 10 -15.51 27.40 -20.03
C LEU A 10 -15.68 26.00 -20.65
N CYS A 11 -16.32 25.88 -21.81
CA CYS A 11 -16.41 24.61 -22.54
C CYS A 11 -15.09 24.19 -23.23
N ALA A 12 -14.19 25.13 -23.56
CA ALA A 12 -12.94 24.82 -24.24
C ALA A 12 -11.81 24.26 -23.32
N LYS A 13 -12.02 24.23 -22.00
CA LYS A 13 -11.01 23.75 -21.02
C LYS A 13 -11.20 22.33 -20.55
N TYR A 14 -12.31 21.68 -20.87
CA TYR A 14 -12.49 20.25 -20.68
C TYR A 14 -12.28 19.55 -22.01
N LYS A 15 -11.01 19.30 -22.39
CA LYS A 15 -10.72 18.22 -23.33
C LYS A 15 -11.41 16.98 -22.77
N ARG A 16 -12.40 16.46 -23.50
CA ARG A 16 -12.93 15.12 -23.25
C ARG A 16 -11.74 14.18 -23.33
N GLU A 17 -11.22 13.77 -22.18
CA GLU A 17 -10.28 12.66 -22.14
C GLU A 17 -11.11 11.40 -22.43
N GLU A 18 -11.17 11.06 -23.72
CA GLU A 18 -11.83 9.86 -24.21
C GLU A 18 -11.15 8.63 -23.61
N MET A 19 -11.92 7.58 -23.43
CA MET A 19 -11.36 6.29 -23.01
C MET A 19 -10.28 5.84 -23.98
N ALA A 20 -9.18 5.35 -23.43
CA ALA A 20 -8.11 4.74 -24.21
C ALA A 20 -7.67 3.42 -23.57
N VAL A 21 -7.74 2.34 -24.34
CA VAL A 21 -7.14 1.05 -23.99
C VAL A 21 -5.96 0.82 -24.92
N ASN A 22 -4.75 0.78 -24.35
CA ASN A 22 -3.52 0.58 -25.12
C ASN A 22 -2.81 -0.68 -24.65
N PHE A 23 -2.28 -1.46 -25.61
CA PHE A 23 -1.48 -2.65 -25.37
C PHE A 23 -0.04 -2.44 -25.84
N TYR A 24 0.92 -2.85 -25.01
CA TYR A 24 2.34 -2.71 -25.32
C TYR A 24 3.15 -3.83 -24.64
N LEU A 25 4.37 -4.08 -25.13
CA LEU A 25 5.26 -5.06 -24.53
C LEU A 25 6.05 -4.46 -23.37
N ASP A 26 6.28 -5.27 -22.33
CA ASP A 26 7.27 -4.96 -21.30
C ASP A 26 8.67 -4.97 -21.91
N LYS A 27 9.57 -4.16 -21.38
CA LYS A 27 10.97 -4.10 -21.81
C LYS A 27 11.77 -5.37 -21.45
N ARG A 28 11.28 -6.15 -20.49
CA ARG A 28 11.97 -7.36 -19.99
C ARG A 28 11.39 -8.60 -20.65
N THR A 29 12.27 -9.46 -21.13
CA THR A 29 11.91 -10.79 -21.63
C THR A 29 12.20 -11.86 -20.59
N ASP A 30 11.44 -12.95 -20.62
CA ASP A 30 11.69 -14.12 -19.80
C ASP A 30 12.78 -15.03 -20.41
N LYS A 31 13.09 -16.14 -19.73
CA LYS A 31 14.10 -17.14 -20.19
C LYS A 31 13.80 -17.77 -21.56
N LYS A 32 12.56 -17.65 -22.05
CA LYS A 32 12.13 -18.13 -23.38
C LYS A 32 12.15 -17.02 -24.44
N GLY A 33 12.65 -15.82 -24.09
CA GLY A 33 12.69 -14.68 -24.98
C GLY A 33 11.33 -14.02 -25.21
N GLU A 34 10.34 -14.25 -24.34
CA GLU A 34 9.02 -13.65 -24.45
C GLU A 34 8.84 -12.48 -23.50
N ALA A 35 8.25 -11.39 -23.99
CA ALA A 35 7.90 -10.22 -23.20
C ALA A 35 6.41 -10.28 -22.80
N PRO A 36 6.05 -9.91 -21.56
CA PRO A 36 4.66 -9.74 -21.14
C PRO A 36 3.96 -8.64 -21.95
N ILE A 37 2.73 -8.91 -22.40
CA ILE A 37 1.86 -7.90 -22.97
C ILE A 37 1.22 -7.13 -21.82
N ARG A 38 1.53 -5.84 -21.72
CA ARG A 38 0.96 -4.89 -20.76
C ARG A 38 -0.20 -4.16 -21.38
N MET A 39 -1.12 -3.69 -20.53
CA MET A 39 -2.16 -2.76 -20.96
C MET A 39 -2.21 -1.52 -20.06
N SER A 40 -2.67 -0.43 -20.68
CA SER A 40 -3.04 0.81 -20.01
C SER A 40 -4.49 1.12 -20.36
N VAL A 41 -5.33 1.23 -19.35
CA VAL A 41 -6.73 1.69 -19.49
C VAL A 41 -6.82 3.08 -18.89
N THR A 42 -7.33 4.04 -19.67
CA THR A 42 -7.61 5.40 -19.19
C THR A 42 -9.10 5.66 -19.41
N ILE A 43 -9.81 6.03 -18.34
CA ILE A 43 -11.23 6.37 -18.39
C ILE A 43 -11.42 7.66 -17.57
N ARG A 44 -11.88 8.73 -18.23
CA ARG A 44 -12.22 10.01 -17.59
C ARG A 44 -11.11 10.53 -16.64
N GLY A 45 -9.85 10.43 -17.06
CA GLY A 45 -8.67 10.88 -16.30
C GLY A 45 -8.07 9.87 -15.33
N ALA A 46 -8.79 8.80 -14.95
CA ALA A 46 -8.22 7.72 -14.16
C ALA A 46 -7.49 6.71 -15.05
N ARG A 47 -6.25 6.37 -14.69
CA ARG A 47 -5.39 5.44 -15.46
C ARG A 47 -5.00 4.22 -14.64
N TYR A 48 -5.26 3.04 -15.20
CA TYR A 48 -4.87 1.74 -14.67
C TYR A 48 -3.85 1.05 -15.57
N LEU A 49 -2.78 0.53 -14.98
CA LEU A 49 -1.71 -0.19 -15.68
C LEU A 49 -1.61 -1.62 -15.13
N THR A 50 -1.64 -2.63 -16.01
CA THR A 50 -1.50 -4.03 -15.59
C THR A 50 -0.91 -4.90 -16.70
N SER A 51 -0.63 -6.17 -16.37
CA SER A 51 -0.30 -7.20 -17.35
C SER A 51 -1.57 -7.90 -17.80
N THR A 52 -1.69 -8.19 -19.09
CA THR A 52 -2.80 -8.95 -19.64
C THR A 52 -2.72 -10.46 -19.33
N GLY A 53 -1.61 -10.93 -18.76
CA GLY A 53 -1.32 -12.34 -18.56
C GLY A 53 -0.74 -13.05 -19.79
N PHE A 54 -0.78 -12.42 -20.97
CA PHE A 54 -0.19 -12.97 -22.17
C PHE A 54 1.28 -12.56 -22.34
N LYS A 55 2.05 -13.42 -23.00
CA LYS A 55 3.44 -13.15 -23.38
C LYS A 55 3.63 -13.46 -24.85
N ILE A 56 4.53 -12.76 -25.51
CA ILE A 56 4.90 -13.02 -26.89
C ILE A 56 6.35 -12.59 -27.14
N ASN A 57 7.01 -13.21 -28.12
CA ASN A 57 8.33 -12.75 -28.55
C ASN A 57 8.20 -11.35 -29.20
N PRO A 58 9.05 -10.38 -28.83
CA PRO A 58 8.98 -9.01 -29.36
C PRO A 58 8.98 -8.90 -30.89
N SER A 59 9.69 -9.80 -31.59
CA SER A 59 9.70 -9.85 -33.06
C SER A 59 8.34 -10.17 -33.67
N LYS A 60 7.46 -10.84 -32.90
CA LYS A 60 6.12 -11.25 -33.31
C LYS A 60 5.01 -10.27 -32.91
N TRP A 61 5.39 -9.11 -32.37
CA TRP A 61 4.46 -8.04 -31.96
C TRP A 61 4.45 -6.91 -32.98
N ASP A 62 3.27 -6.39 -33.28
CA ASP A 62 3.08 -5.19 -34.07
C ASP A 62 2.77 -4.02 -33.13
N THR A 63 3.74 -3.14 -32.95
CA THR A 63 3.62 -2.02 -32.01
C THR A 63 2.60 -0.98 -32.49
N ASN A 64 2.48 -0.78 -33.81
CA ASN A 64 1.54 0.22 -34.35
C ASN A 64 0.09 -0.24 -34.22
N LYS A 65 -0.16 -1.54 -34.49
CA LYS A 65 -1.50 -2.15 -34.35
C LYS A 65 -1.78 -2.64 -32.94
N GLN A 66 -0.79 -2.64 -32.05
CA GLN A 66 -0.88 -3.14 -30.68
C GLN A 66 -1.41 -4.58 -30.59
N GLN A 67 -0.92 -5.46 -31.47
CA GLN A 67 -1.42 -6.84 -31.57
C GLN A 67 -0.32 -7.82 -32.03
N ALA A 68 -0.56 -9.12 -31.80
CA ALA A 68 0.30 -10.18 -32.30
C ALA A 68 0.21 -10.29 -33.82
N ARG A 69 1.37 -10.44 -34.51
CA ARG A 69 1.44 -10.59 -35.97
C ARG A 69 0.78 -11.89 -36.43
N LYS A 70 0.13 -11.84 -37.60
CA LYS A 70 -0.54 -12.99 -38.21
C LYS A 70 0.40 -14.18 -38.37
N GLY A 71 -0.10 -15.38 -38.11
CA GLY A 71 0.64 -16.64 -38.32
C GLY A 71 1.59 -17.02 -37.17
N CYS A 72 1.72 -16.25 -36.10
CA CYS A 72 2.59 -16.57 -34.99
C CYS A 72 1.86 -17.23 -33.81
N SER A 73 2.64 -17.88 -32.93
CA SER A 73 2.20 -18.39 -31.64
C SER A 73 3.23 -18.05 -30.57
N ASN A 74 2.82 -18.03 -29.31
CA ASN A 74 3.73 -17.89 -28.17
C ASN A 74 4.27 -19.23 -27.69
N ALA A 75 5.19 -19.23 -26.74
CA ALA A 75 5.83 -20.42 -26.18
C ALA A 75 4.86 -21.34 -25.40
N ALA A 76 3.65 -20.86 -25.06
CA ALA A 76 2.58 -21.63 -24.45
C ALA A 76 1.62 -22.23 -25.52
N GLY A 77 1.92 -22.09 -26.81
CA GLY A 77 1.11 -22.63 -27.92
C GLY A 77 -0.12 -21.78 -28.27
N MET A 78 -0.32 -20.62 -27.66
CA MET A 78 -1.41 -19.72 -28.02
C MET A 78 -1.15 -19.06 -29.35
N THR A 79 -2.12 -19.16 -30.26
CA THR A 79 -2.04 -18.53 -31.57
C THR A 79 -2.27 -17.02 -31.50
N TRP A 80 -1.74 -16.28 -32.49
CA TRP A 80 -1.98 -14.84 -32.65
C TRP A 80 -3.46 -14.48 -32.63
N ALA A 81 -4.32 -15.31 -33.25
CA ALA A 81 -5.76 -15.09 -33.31
C ALA A 81 -6.38 -15.12 -31.90
N ASN A 82 -5.99 -16.07 -31.07
CA ASN A 82 -6.48 -16.20 -29.69
C ASN A 82 -6.00 -15.05 -28.81
N ILE A 83 -4.73 -14.64 -28.96
CA ILE A 83 -4.18 -13.49 -28.22
C ILE A 83 -4.93 -12.23 -28.61
N ASN A 84 -5.05 -11.93 -29.91
CA ASN A 84 -5.68 -10.72 -30.40
C ASN A 84 -7.17 -10.68 -30.08
N SER A 85 -7.89 -11.81 -30.18
CA SER A 85 -9.30 -11.91 -29.77
C SER A 85 -9.47 -11.61 -28.28
N SER A 86 -8.54 -12.06 -27.44
CA SER A 86 -8.59 -11.78 -26.01
C SER A 86 -8.31 -10.30 -25.71
N LEU A 87 -7.35 -9.68 -26.40
CA LEU A 87 -7.07 -8.24 -26.27
C LEU A 87 -8.26 -7.40 -26.75
N ALA A 88 -8.91 -7.78 -27.86
CA ALA A 88 -10.11 -7.11 -28.38
C ALA A 88 -11.26 -7.15 -27.38
N LYS A 89 -11.52 -8.30 -26.74
CA LYS A 89 -12.55 -8.44 -25.70
C LYS A 89 -12.29 -7.54 -24.50
N ILE A 90 -11.04 -7.34 -24.12
CA ILE A 90 -10.67 -6.40 -23.05
C ILE A 90 -11.02 -4.97 -23.46
N ALA A 91 -10.65 -4.57 -24.67
CA ALA A 91 -10.93 -3.22 -25.17
C ALA A 91 -12.44 -2.96 -25.29
N GLU A 92 -13.20 -3.90 -25.84
CA GLU A 92 -14.66 -3.85 -25.96
C GLU A 92 -15.36 -3.73 -24.61
N HIS A 93 -14.91 -4.52 -23.61
CA HIS A 93 -15.48 -4.47 -22.28
C HIS A 93 -15.32 -3.07 -21.64
N PHE A 94 -14.13 -2.49 -21.73
CA PHE A 94 -13.91 -1.16 -21.16
C PHE A 94 -14.64 -0.06 -21.93
N ALA A 95 -14.88 -0.21 -23.24
CA ALA A 95 -15.74 0.69 -23.98
C ALA A 95 -17.19 0.66 -23.46
N ASN A 96 -17.72 -0.52 -23.19
CA ASN A 96 -19.04 -0.69 -22.60
C ASN A 96 -19.11 -0.14 -21.17
N TYR A 97 -18.06 -0.36 -20.36
CA TYR A 97 -17.96 0.15 -19.01
C TYR A 97 -17.94 1.68 -18.98
N GLU A 98 -17.21 2.33 -19.90
CA GLU A 98 -17.25 3.79 -20.04
C GLU A 98 -18.65 4.30 -20.39
N GLY A 99 -19.34 3.62 -21.32
CA GLY A 99 -20.72 3.95 -21.69
C GLY A 99 -21.67 3.94 -20.48
N GLN A 100 -21.49 2.97 -19.56
CA GLN A 100 -22.25 2.90 -18.32
C GLN A 100 -21.88 4.06 -17.38
N MET A 101 -20.59 4.39 -17.24
CA MET A 101 -20.13 5.50 -16.40
C MET A 101 -20.64 6.85 -16.91
N ILE A 102 -20.71 7.02 -18.23
CA ILE A 102 -21.31 8.22 -18.86
C ILE A 102 -22.79 8.31 -18.54
N SER A 103 -23.55 7.22 -18.72
CA SER A 103 -24.98 7.19 -18.49
C SER A 103 -25.38 7.46 -17.04
N THR A 104 -24.52 7.08 -16.08
CA THR A 104 -24.74 7.28 -14.63
C THR A 104 -24.02 8.53 -14.08
N ASN A 105 -23.34 9.29 -14.93
CA ASN A 105 -22.51 10.46 -14.56
C ASN A 105 -21.47 10.16 -13.48
N GLN A 106 -20.92 8.93 -13.48
CA GLN A 106 -19.89 8.49 -12.53
C GLN A 106 -18.49 8.67 -13.11
N HIS A 107 -17.52 8.92 -12.23
CA HIS A 107 -16.10 9.05 -12.55
C HIS A 107 -15.33 7.94 -11.83
N PRO A 108 -15.00 6.83 -12.51
CA PRO A 108 -14.27 5.74 -11.87
C PRO A 108 -12.87 6.18 -11.48
N ASP A 109 -12.40 5.73 -10.33
CA ASP A 109 -11.01 5.88 -9.96
C ASP A 109 -10.17 4.69 -10.47
N THR A 110 -8.84 4.79 -10.33
CA THR A 110 -7.91 3.73 -10.78
C THR A 110 -8.18 2.37 -10.13
N GLU A 111 -8.70 2.35 -8.89
CA GLU A 111 -9.01 1.12 -8.18
C GLU A 111 -10.31 0.48 -8.67
N GLU A 112 -11.29 1.29 -9.04
CA GLU A 112 -12.54 0.81 -9.63
C GLU A 112 -12.29 0.18 -11.00
N ILE A 113 -11.45 0.81 -11.84
CA ILE A 113 -11.02 0.23 -13.12
C ILE A 113 -10.28 -1.09 -12.91
N LYS A 114 -9.43 -1.19 -11.90
CA LYS A 114 -8.71 -2.41 -11.53
C LYS A 114 -9.66 -3.50 -11.05
N MET A 115 -10.65 -3.16 -10.22
CA MET A 115 -11.66 -4.10 -9.75
C MET A 115 -12.51 -4.62 -10.91
N GLU A 116 -12.87 -3.76 -11.86
CA GLU A 116 -13.63 -4.11 -13.05
C GLU A 116 -12.83 -5.07 -13.95
N TYR A 117 -11.54 -4.78 -14.17
CA TYR A 117 -10.66 -5.70 -14.88
C TYR A 117 -10.56 -7.06 -14.19
N ALA A 118 -10.33 -7.06 -12.88
CA ALA A 118 -10.21 -8.29 -12.09
C ALA A 118 -11.50 -9.11 -12.15
N ARG A 119 -12.66 -8.46 -12.08
CA ARG A 119 -13.98 -9.10 -12.13
C ARG A 119 -14.22 -9.83 -13.44
N HIS A 120 -13.82 -9.26 -14.59
CA HIS A 120 -14.19 -9.79 -15.89
C HIS A 120 -13.09 -10.60 -16.58
N PHE A 121 -11.82 -10.25 -16.38
CA PHE A 121 -10.69 -10.83 -17.13
C PHE A 121 -9.75 -11.70 -16.30
N CYS A 122 -9.74 -11.53 -15.00
CA CYS A 122 -9.15 -12.55 -14.13
C CYS A 122 -10.07 -13.79 -14.00
N ARG A 123 -11.30 -13.72 -14.54
CA ARG A 123 -12.33 -14.78 -14.50
C ARG A 123 -12.48 -15.61 -15.78
N THR A 124 -11.76 -15.33 -16.85
CA THR A 124 -12.00 -16.00 -18.14
C THR A 124 -11.53 -17.44 -18.14
N ARG A 125 -12.31 -18.36 -17.54
CA ARG A 125 -12.44 -19.76 -17.95
C ARG A 125 -13.54 -20.55 -17.23
N THR A 126 -14.59 -19.93 -16.70
CA THR A 126 -15.66 -20.65 -15.99
C THR A 126 -17.04 -20.45 -16.59
N GLN A 127 -17.19 -20.67 -17.90
CA GLN A 127 -18.55 -20.77 -18.50
C GLN A 127 -18.93 -22.21 -18.87
N ALA A 128 -18.39 -23.21 -18.20
CA ALA A 128 -18.74 -24.61 -18.48
C ALA A 128 -19.06 -25.36 -17.20
N LYS A 129 -20.05 -24.91 -16.41
CA LYS A 129 -20.88 -25.72 -15.48
C LYS A 129 -21.98 -24.87 -14.86
N LYS A 130 -22.93 -24.36 -15.66
CA LYS A 130 -24.26 -24.03 -15.17
C LYS A 130 -25.14 -25.29 -15.32
N ALA A 131 -25.19 -26.10 -14.28
CA ALA A 131 -26.15 -27.18 -14.13
C ALA A 131 -26.69 -27.35 -12.70
N THR A 132 -26.28 -26.47 -11.75
CA THR A 132 -26.95 -26.34 -10.45
C THR A 132 -27.05 -24.86 -10.14
N GLY A 133 -28.21 -24.39 -9.67
CA GLY A 133 -28.55 -22.97 -9.49
C GLY A 133 -27.76 -22.20 -8.43
N ASP A 134 -26.69 -22.77 -7.88
CA ASP A 134 -25.86 -22.16 -6.86
C ASP A 134 -24.70 -21.36 -7.47
N PRO A 135 -24.41 -20.16 -6.96
CA PRO A 135 -23.32 -19.32 -7.46
C PRO A 135 -21.95 -19.98 -7.22
N GLY A 136 -21.06 -19.87 -8.22
CA GLY A 136 -19.69 -20.37 -8.11
C GLY A 136 -18.88 -19.58 -7.07
N LEU A 137 -17.67 -20.10 -6.70
CA LEU A 137 -16.83 -19.51 -5.65
C LEU A 137 -16.55 -18.02 -5.89
N PHE A 138 -16.25 -17.63 -7.12
CA PHE A 138 -15.95 -16.22 -7.45
C PHE A 138 -17.20 -15.34 -7.40
N GLU A 139 -18.36 -15.85 -7.84
CA GLU A 139 -19.65 -15.16 -7.72
C GLU A 139 -20.06 -14.97 -6.25
N CYS A 140 -19.86 -15.99 -5.42
CA CYS A 140 -20.02 -15.90 -3.97
C CYS A 140 -19.07 -14.86 -3.37
N PHE A 141 -17.85 -14.74 -3.89
CA PHE A 141 -16.90 -13.76 -3.40
C PHE A 141 -17.33 -12.32 -3.69
N ASP A 142 -17.96 -12.07 -4.83
CA ASP A 142 -18.51 -10.75 -5.14
C ASP A 142 -19.68 -10.39 -4.21
N ILE A 143 -20.58 -11.35 -3.97
CA ILE A 143 -21.67 -11.19 -3.01
C ILE A 143 -21.08 -10.88 -1.62
N PHE A 144 -20.08 -11.65 -1.20
CA PHE A 144 -19.36 -11.44 0.07
C PHE A 144 -18.78 -10.04 0.19
N THR A 145 -18.05 -9.58 -0.83
CA THR A 145 -17.39 -8.26 -0.77
C THR A 145 -18.39 -7.12 -0.77
N LYS A 146 -19.54 -7.30 -1.41
CA LYS A 146 -20.64 -6.34 -1.37
C LYS A 146 -21.31 -6.34 0.01
N GLU A 147 -21.86 -7.47 0.45
CA GLU A 147 -22.58 -7.56 1.73
C GLU A 147 -21.71 -7.19 2.93
N MET A 148 -20.51 -7.79 3.04
CA MET A 148 -19.63 -7.53 4.17
C MET A 148 -18.99 -6.13 4.09
N GLY A 149 -18.80 -5.62 2.87
CA GLY A 149 -18.31 -4.28 2.65
C GLY A 149 -19.30 -3.20 3.08
N GLU A 150 -20.59 -3.41 2.83
CA GLU A 150 -21.68 -2.54 3.27
C GLU A 150 -21.89 -2.69 4.80
N ALA A 151 -22.10 -3.90 5.28
CA ALA A 151 -22.38 -4.18 6.69
C ALA A 151 -21.28 -3.69 7.64
N ASN A 152 -20.01 -3.75 7.23
CA ASN A 152 -18.86 -3.34 8.05
C ASN A 152 -18.25 -2.00 7.59
N SER A 153 -18.88 -1.27 6.70
CA SER A 153 -18.39 0.03 6.19
C SER A 153 -16.92 -0.03 5.79
N TRP A 154 -16.56 -1.02 4.93
CA TRP A 154 -15.16 -1.24 4.60
C TRP A 154 -14.51 -0.03 3.95
N SER A 155 -13.36 0.35 4.50
CA SER A 155 -12.51 1.36 3.89
C SER A 155 -12.00 0.92 2.51
N LYS A 156 -11.63 1.87 1.66
CA LYS A 156 -11.00 1.64 0.35
C LYS A 156 -9.82 0.64 0.47
N GLY A 157 -8.96 0.80 1.50
CA GLY A 157 -7.83 -0.10 1.74
C GLY A 157 -8.24 -1.54 2.08
N THR A 158 -9.39 -1.74 2.73
CA THR A 158 -9.92 -3.10 3.00
C THR A 158 -10.45 -3.73 1.72
N ARG A 159 -11.20 -3.00 0.92
CA ARG A 159 -11.70 -3.47 -0.40
C ARG A 159 -10.53 -3.85 -1.31
N GLN A 160 -9.46 -3.05 -1.35
CA GLN A 160 -8.26 -3.33 -2.14
C GLN A 160 -7.52 -4.61 -1.70
N LYS A 161 -7.46 -4.92 -0.40
CA LYS A 161 -6.88 -6.18 0.09
C LYS A 161 -7.64 -7.39 -0.45
N PHE A 162 -8.96 -7.35 -0.45
CA PHE A 162 -9.78 -8.42 -1.01
C PHE A 162 -9.67 -8.52 -2.53
N ALA A 163 -9.62 -7.40 -3.24
CA ALA A 163 -9.37 -7.38 -4.68
C ALA A 163 -8.01 -8.01 -5.04
N THR A 164 -6.96 -7.73 -4.26
CA THR A 164 -5.65 -8.36 -4.45
C THR A 164 -5.69 -9.85 -4.14
N PHE A 165 -6.39 -10.25 -3.07
CA PHE A 165 -6.55 -11.65 -2.68
C PHE A 165 -7.25 -12.45 -3.78
N ILE A 166 -8.39 -11.97 -4.31
CA ILE A 166 -9.13 -12.69 -5.35
C ILE A 166 -8.34 -12.77 -6.67
N CYS A 167 -7.56 -11.73 -6.98
CA CYS A 167 -6.66 -11.74 -8.13
C CYS A 167 -5.59 -12.83 -8.01
N HIS A 168 -5.00 -13.03 -6.82
CA HIS A 168 -4.07 -14.12 -6.58
C HIS A 168 -4.75 -15.49 -6.69
N LEU A 169 -5.95 -15.63 -6.13
CA LEU A 169 -6.68 -16.90 -6.16
C LEU A 169 -7.07 -17.27 -7.60
N SER A 170 -7.53 -16.31 -8.40
CA SER A 170 -7.87 -16.54 -9.81
C SER A 170 -6.61 -16.81 -10.67
N THR A 171 -5.45 -16.22 -10.32
CA THR A 171 -4.17 -16.54 -10.96
C THR A 171 -3.74 -17.98 -10.67
N TYR A 172 -3.98 -18.46 -9.44
CA TYR A 172 -3.70 -19.83 -9.04
C TYR A 172 -4.58 -20.81 -9.83
N ASN A 173 -5.88 -20.65 -9.78
CA ASN A 173 -6.83 -21.46 -10.54
C ASN A 173 -8.11 -20.65 -10.80
N SER A 174 -8.34 -20.27 -12.04
CA SER A 174 -9.53 -19.51 -12.45
C SER A 174 -10.84 -20.31 -12.36
N ASN A 175 -10.76 -21.63 -12.20
CA ASN A 175 -11.91 -22.55 -12.10
C ASN A 175 -12.04 -23.17 -10.72
N ILE A 176 -11.33 -22.64 -9.72
CA ILE A 176 -11.37 -23.18 -8.37
C ILE A 176 -12.81 -23.14 -7.81
N SER A 177 -13.24 -24.25 -7.22
CA SER A 177 -14.50 -24.41 -6.52
C SER A 177 -14.30 -24.57 -5.02
N PHE A 178 -15.37 -24.57 -4.25
CA PHE A 178 -15.31 -24.88 -2.81
C PHE A 178 -14.81 -26.30 -2.55
N ASP A 179 -15.14 -27.25 -3.43
CA ASP A 179 -14.73 -28.64 -3.31
C ASP A 179 -13.22 -28.85 -3.52
N ASP A 180 -12.57 -27.96 -4.27
CA ASP A 180 -11.13 -28.00 -4.48
C ASP A 180 -10.34 -27.56 -3.23
N LEU A 181 -10.96 -26.90 -2.26
CA LEU A 181 -10.34 -26.41 -1.03
C LEU A 181 -10.22 -27.50 0.05
N THR A 182 -9.88 -28.72 -0.37
CA THR A 182 -9.47 -29.83 0.50
C THR A 182 -8.13 -29.52 1.17
N GLU A 183 -7.68 -30.34 2.12
CA GLU A 183 -6.36 -30.20 2.73
C GLU A 183 -5.24 -30.20 1.66
N LYS A 184 -5.36 -31.07 0.66
CA LYS A 184 -4.44 -31.14 -0.48
C LYS A 184 -4.51 -29.84 -1.30
N GLY A 185 -5.69 -29.34 -1.65
CA GLY A 185 -5.87 -28.10 -2.41
C GLY A 185 -5.34 -26.88 -1.67
N LEU A 186 -5.61 -26.79 -0.36
CA LEU A 186 -5.07 -25.70 0.47
C LEU A 186 -3.54 -25.78 0.60
N THR A 187 -2.96 -26.98 0.63
CA THR A 187 -1.51 -27.20 0.61
C THR A 187 -0.91 -26.76 -0.73
N GLN A 188 -1.57 -27.07 -1.85
CA GLN A 188 -1.14 -26.61 -3.18
C GLN A 188 -1.23 -25.09 -3.31
N LEU A 189 -2.29 -24.47 -2.80
CA LEU A 189 -2.43 -23.01 -2.77
C LEU A 189 -1.33 -22.35 -1.91
N LEU A 190 -0.94 -22.98 -0.81
CA LEU A 190 0.19 -22.55 0.01
C LEU A 190 1.50 -22.62 -0.78
N ALA A 191 1.75 -23.74 -1.49
CA ALA A 191 2.91 -23.91 -2.35
C ALA A 191 2.95 -22.84 -3.47
N PHE A 192 1.82 -22.54 -4.11
CA PHE A 192 1.71 -21.46 -5.09
C PHE A 192 2.13 -20.10 -4.52
N TYR A 193 1.64 -19.73 -3.33
CA TYR A 193 2.04 -18.47 -2.69
C TYR A 193 3.53 -18.44 -2.35
N ARG A 194 4.08 -19.57 -1.90
CA ARG A 194 5.50 -19.69 -1.54
C ARG A 194 6.40 -19.68 -2.77
N ASP A 195 6.12 -20.55 -3.75
CA ASP A 195 7.06 -20.91 -4.81
C ASP A 195 6.88 -20.05 -6.06
N GLU A 196 5.65 -19.76 -6.48
CA GLU A 196 5.38 -18.95 -7.67
C GLU A 196 5.29 -17.47 -7.35
N LYS A 197 4.58 -17.10 -6.26
CA LYS A 197 4.46 -15.69 -5.83
C LYS A 197 5.61 -15.22 -4.95
N GLN A 198 6.50 -16.13 -4.51
CA GLN A 198 7.67 -15.82 -3.68
C GLN A 198 7.33 -15.03 -2.42
N MET A 199 6.16 -15.33 -1.81
CA MET A 199 5.68 -14.58 -0.65
C MET A 199 6.41 -14.98 0.64
N LYS A 200 6.70 -13.98 1.48
CA LYS A 200 7.14 -14.20 2.86
C LYS A 200 6.01 -14.88 3.65
N ASN A 201 6.34 -15.78 4.60
CA ASN A 201 5.36 -16.52 5.40
C ASN A 201 4.29 -15.63 6.05
N VAL A 202 4.68 -14.44 6.53
CA VAL A 202 3.75 -13.44 7.08
C VAL A 202 2.70 -13.01 6.05
N SER A 203 3.08 -12.89 4.77
CA SER A 203 2.15 -12.52 3.70
C SER A 203 1.21 -13.67 3.35
N ILE A 204 1.72 -14.90 3.31
CA ILE A 204 0.91 -16.12 3.12
C ILE A 204 -0.16 -16.22 4.23
N TRP A 205 0.22 -16.03 5.50
CA TRP A 205 -0.72 -15.99 6.61
C TRP A 205 -1.84 -14.98 6.43
N LYS A 206 -1.54 -13.80 5.88
CA LYS A 206 -2.55 -12.77 5.59
C LYS A 206 -3.52 -13.25 4.50
N GLN A 207 -3.05 -13.92 3.44
CA GLN A 207 -3.91 -14.48 2.39
C GLN A 207 -4.85 -15.55 2.97
N PHE A 208 -4.33 -16.49 3.74
CA PHE A 208 -5.15 -17.53 4.38
C PHE A 208 -6.17 -16.96 5.37
N ARG A 209 -5.86 -15.85 6.05
CA ARG A 209 -6.82 -15.19 6.94
C ARG A 209 -7.98 -14.56 6.14
N LEU A 210 -7.72 -13.97 4.98
CA LEU A 210 -8.77 -13.46 4.10
C LEU A 210 -9.61 -14.60 3.53
N LEU A 211 -8.98 -15.69 3.09
CA LEU A 211 -9.66 -16.90 2.63
C LEU A 211 -10.59 -17.45 3.70
N ARG A 212 -10.10 -17.61 4.93
CA ARG A 212 -10.93 -18.10 6.05
C ARG A 212 -12.12 -17.20 6.33
N TRP A 213 -11.97 -15.89 6.26
CA TRP A 213 -13.07 -14.97 6.47
C TRP A 213 -14.14 -15.15 5.41
N PHE A 214 -13.75 -15.21 4.14
CA PHE A 214 -14.65 -15.49 3.04
C PHE A 214 -15.35 -16.85 3.19
N LEU A 215 -14.59 -17.93 3.42
CA LEU A 215 -15.15 -19.28 3.53
C LEU A 215 -16.09 -19.42 4.73
N LYS A 216 -15.80 -18.77 5.86
CA LYS A 216 -16.70 -18.73 7.02
C LYS A 216 -18.04 -18.11 6.65
N TRP A 217 -18.03 -16.96 5.95
CA TRP A 217 -19.24 -16.31 5.46
C TRP A 217 -19.99 -17.20 4.46
N ALA A 218 -19.30 -17.79 3.49
CA ALA A 218 -19.88 -18.67 2.50
C ALA A 218 -20.55 -19.90 3.14
N THR A 219 -19.92 -20.46 4.18
CA THR A 219 -20.51 -21.58 4.96
C THR A 219 -21.77 -21.13 5.70
N GLN A 220 -21.76 -19.95 6.33
CA GLN A 220 -22.93 -19.41 7.02
C GLN A 220 -24.11 -19.14 6.08
N LYS A 221 -23.84 -18.81 4.82
CA LYS A 221 -24.85 -18.59 3.77
C LYS A 221 -25.29 -19.89 3.07
N GLY A 222 -24.69 -21.03 3.39
CA GLY A 222 -25.01 -22.32 2.75
C GLY A 222 -24.32 -22.54 1.39
N TYR A 223 -23.49 -21.63 0.91
CA TYR A 223 -22.77 -21.78 -0.37
C TYR A 223 -21.59 -22.75 -0.29
N ASN A 224 -21.03 -22.94 0.89
CA ASN A 224 -19.89 -23.81 1.13
C ASN A 224 -20.22 -24.86 2.20
N THR A 225 -20.04 -26.13 1.88
CA THR A 225 -20.19 -27.26 2.80
C THR A 225 -18.84 -27.84 3.25
N ASN A 226 -17.75 -27.45 2.57
CA ASN A 226 -16.40 -27.91 2.89
C ASN A 226 -15.84 -27.14 4.09
N LEU A 227 -15.63 -27.82 5.21
CA LEU A 227 -15.16 -27.24 6.46
C LEU A 227 -13.65 -27.40 6.69
N THR A 228 -12.90 -27.96 5.75
CA THR A 228 -11.45 -28.24 5.88
C THR A 228 -10.66 -26.99 6.25
N PHE A 229 -11.08 -25.81 5.77
CA PHE A 229 -10.42 -24.53 6.09
C PHE A 229 -10.39 -24.18 7.59
N GLN A 230 -11.28 -24.77 8.40
CA GLN A 230 -11.35 -24.50 9.84
C GLN A 230 -10.18 -25.17 10.58
N THR A 231 -9.83 -26.40 10.18
CA THR A 231 -8.77 -27.21 10.78
C THR A 231 -7.41 -27.02 10.12
N PHE A 232 -7.38 -26.60 8.83
CA PHE A 232 -6.13 -26.39 8.12
C PHE A 232 -5.32 -25.23 8.74
N THR A 233 -4.28 -25.57 9.49
CA THR A 233 -3.43 -24.59 10.17
C THR A 233 -1.96 -24.85 9.83
N PRO A 234 -1.46 -24.31 8.69
CA PRO A 234 -0.08 -24.53 8.30
C PRO A 234 0.87 -23.91 9.33
N LYS A 235 1.87 -24.69 9.76
CA LYS A 235 2.91 -24.23 10.69
C LYS A 235 3.97 -23.43 9.92
N LEU A 236 3.71 -22.15 9.67
CA LEU A 236 4.65 -21.26 9.03
C LEU A 236 5.52 -20.56 10.08
N LYS A 237 6.84 -20.66 9.95
CA LYS A 237 7.78 -19.92 10.79
C LYS A 237 7.64 -18.42 10.49
N VAL A 238 7.50 -17.62 11.55
CA VAL A 238 7.39 -16.16 11.45
C VAL A 238 8.35 -15.52 12.45
N THR A 239 9.20 -14.63 11.99
CA THR A 239 10.05 -13.81 12.85
C THR A 239 9.29 -12.58 13.32
N PRO A 240 9.49 -12.13 14.56
CA PRO A 240 9.04 -10.82 15.01
C PRO A 240 9.62 -9.73 14.10
N LYS A 241 8.80 -8.77 13.71
CA LYS A 241 9.28 -7.66 12.90
C LYS A 241 10.14 -6.73 13.74
N LYS A 242 11.39 -6.50 13.32
CA LYS A 242 12.29 -5.50 13.95
C LYS A 242 11.61 -4.12 13.93
N VAL A 243 11.58 -3.46 15.08
CA VAL A 243 11.07 -2.08 15.17
C VAL A 243 12.18 -1.15 14.72
N ILE A 244 11.96 -0.43 13.62
CA ILE A 244 12.90 0.51 13.06
C ILE A 244 12.36 1.92 13.35
N PHE A 245 13.16 2.71 14.05
CA PHE A 245 12.81 4.05 14.52
C PHE A 245 14.07 4.93 14.52
N LEU A 246 13.92 6.24 14.69
CA LEU A 246 15.01 7.17 14.86
C LEU A 246 15.37 7.31 16.34
N GLU A 247 16.64 7.15 16.67
CA GLU A 247 17.15 7.55 17.97
C GLU A 247 17.05 9.07 18.12
N TRP A 248 17.09 9.55 19.35
CA TRP A 248 16.95 10.99 19.63
C TRP A 248 17.97 11.85 18.84
N LYS A 249 19.22 11.43 18.77
CA LYS A 249 20.27 12.14 18.02
C LYS A 249 19.96 12.21 16.53
N GLU A 250 19.47 11.12 15.95
CA GLU A 250 19.08 11.06 14.53
C GLU A 250 17.85 11.93 14.24
N LEU A 251 16.84 11.90 15.15
CA LEU A 251 15.66 12.76 15.03
C LEU A 251 16.05 14.23 15.05
N MET A 252 16.92 14.63 15.97
CA MET A 252 17.39 16.03 16.05
C MET A 252 18.25 16.42 14.85
N LYS A 253 19.03 15.50 14.29
CA LYS A 253 19.77 15.71 13.04
C LYS A 253 18.81 16.00 11.87
N ILE A 254 17.73 15.23 11.74
CA ILE A 254 16.69 15.46 10.73
C ILE A 254 15.99 16.79 10.97
N MET A 255 15.56 17.08 12.19
CA MET A 255 14.82 18.30 12.51
C MET A 255 15.59 19.57 12.16
N ASN A 256 16.91 19.56 12.42
CA ASN A 256 17.79 20.70 12.20
C ASN A 256 18.46 20.69 10.81
N TYR A 257 18.14 19.71 9.96
CA TYR A 257 18.77 19.61 8.64
C TYR A 257 18.26 20.70 7.72
N GLU A 258 19.15 21.53 7.22
CA GLU A 258 18.86 22.52 6.19
C GLU A 258 18.90 21.85 4.83
N VAL A 259 17.72 21.70 4.22
CA VAL A 259 17.60 21.05 2.91
C VAL A 259 18.26 21.93 1.84
N PRO A 260 19.27 21.44 1.12
CA PRO A 260 19.94 22.20 0.07
C PRO A 260 18.98 22.57 -1.07
N LYS A 261 19.31 23.60 -1.84
CA LYS A 261 18.49 24.04 -2.97
C LYS A 261 18.43 22.98 -4.06
N ASN A 262 17.39 23.07 -4.91
CA ASN A 262 17.27 22.19 -6.08
C ASN A 262 18.50 22.29 -6.97
N GLY A 263 18.99 21.15 -7.47
CA GLY A 263 20.19 21.04 -8.28
C GLY A 263 21.49 20.95 -7.49
N THR A 264 21.47 21.09 -6.16
CA THR A 264 22.68 20.92 -5.35
C THR A 264 23.11 19.46 -5.33
N GLU A 265 24.38 19.19 -5.62
CA GLU A 265 25.03 17.90 -5.40
C GLU A 265 25.48 17.80 -3.95
N VAL A 266 25.00 16.80 -3.25
CA VAL A 266 25.39 16.46 -1.88
C VAL A 266 26.27 15.23 -1.91
N LEU A 267 27.47 15.31 -1.34
CA LEU A 267 28.35 14.17 -1.16
C LEU A 267 27.88 13.36 0.05
N LEU A 268 27.58 12.10 -0.15
CA LEU A 268 27.12 11.18 0.87
C LEU A 268 28.06 9.99 0.95
N THR A 269 28.03 9.30 2.10
CA THR A 269 28.79 8.07 2.32
C THR A 269 27.80 6.94 2.58
N ASP A 270 27.96 5.81 1.89
CA ASP A 270 27.14 4.63 2.13
C ASP A 270 27.54 3.87 3.42
N SER A 271 26.87 2.76 3.71
CA SER A 271 27.17 1.94 4.90
C SER A 271 28.50 1.19 4.81
N GLU A 272 29.12 1.14 3.64
CA GLU A 272 30.42 0.50 3.39
C GLU A 272 31.58 1.52 3.39
N GLY A 273 31.25 2.82 3.49
CA GLY A 273 32.23 3.91 3.50
C GLY A 273 32.52 4.48 2.10
N ASN A 274 31.82 4.06 1.05
CA ASN A 274 32.00 4.59 -0.29
C ASN A 274 31.29 5.94 -0.43
N GLU A 275 31.96 6.91 -1.04
CA GLU A 275 31.37 8.21 -1.33
C GLU A 275 30.59 8.18 -2.64
N TYR A 276 29.42 8.81 -2.63
CA TYR A 276 28.61 9.01 -3.84
C TYR A 276 27.90 10.36 -3.80
N LYS A 277 27.50 10.85 -4.98
CA LYS A 277 26.83 12.13 -5.11
C LYS A 277 25.32 11.92 -5.30
N LYS A 278 24.54 12.75 -4.61
CA LYS A 278 23.10 12.81 -4.74
C LYS A 278 22.64 14.22 -5.07
N ILE A 279 21.79 14.36 -6.10
CA ILE A 279 21.22 15.63 -6.49
C ILE A 279 19.87 15.82 -5.80
N VAL A 280 19.67 16.98 -5.20
CA VAL A 280 18.38 17.38 -4.61
C VAL A 280 17.46 17.91 -5.70
N HIS A 281 16.31 17.24 -5.92
CA HIS A 281 15.38 17.62 -6.98
C HIS A 281 14.17 18.43 -6.49
N ASP A 282 13.70 18.22 -5.27
CA ASP A 282 12.50 18.88 -4.73
C ASP A 282 12.72 19.30 -3.26
N ALA A 283 13.61 20.29 -3.08
CA ALA A 283 13.98 20.79 -1.77
C ALA A 283 12.75 21.26 -0.95
N ALA A 284 11.79 21.90 -1.60
CA ALA A 284 10.60 22.40 -0.92
C ALA A 284 9.70 21.27 -0.40
N ALA A 285 9.53 20.18 -1.16
CA ALA A 285 8.76 19.03 -0.69
C ALA A 285 9.49 18.23 0.39
N ILE A 286 10.82 18.11 0.28
CA ILE A 286 11.65 17.47 1.31
C ILE A 286 11.57 18.27 2.63
N ALA A 287 11.68 19.60 2.59
CA ALA A 287 11.57 20.44 3.78
C ALA A 287 10.19 20.35 4.45
N LYS A 288 9.10 20.38 3.65
CA LYS A 288 7.74 20.16 4.17
C LYS A 288 7.59 18.75 4.75
N THR A 289 8.15 17.74 4.08
CA THR A 289 8.14 16.36 4.56
C THR A 289 8.89 16.23 5.89
N ARG A 290 10.05 16.89 6.04
CA ARG A 290 10.79 16.96 7.28
C ARG A 290 9.92 17.46 8.43
N ASP A 291 9.27 18.59 8.22
CA ASP A 291 8.46 19.22 9.27
C ASP A 291 7.26 18.33 9.66
N ILE A 292 6.51 17.79 8.69
CA ILE A 292 5.38 16.89 8.97
C ILE A 292 5.86 15.58 9.64
N PHE A 293 6.96 15.01 9.18
CA PHE A 293 7.50 13.77 9.72
C PHE A 293 8.01 13.95 11.15
N CYS A 294 8.77 15.04 11.41
CA CYS A 294 9.21 15.40 12.75
C CYS A 294 8.02 15.66 13.68
N PHE A 295 6.98 16.36 13.21
CA PHE A 295 5.77 16.54 13.97
C PHE A 295 5.13 15.20 14.38
N CYS A 296 5.06 14.23 13.47
CA CYS A 296 4.63 12.87 13.80
C CYS A 296 5.55 12.17 14.81
N CYS A 297 6.87 12.45 14.76
CA CYS A 297 7.84 11.93 15.73
C CYS A 297 7.69 12.53 17.13
N PHE A 298 7.13 13.73 17.25
CA PHE A 298 6.92 14.41 18.53
C PHE A 298 5.50 14.30 19.09
N THR A 299 4.53 13.83 18.28
CA THR A 299 3.12 13.74 18.66
C THR A 299 2.52 12.36 18.53
N SER A 300 3.26 11.40 18.01
CA SER A 300 2.79 10.05 17.68
C SER A 300 1.72 9.95 16.60
N LEU A 301 1.31 11.04 15.95
CA LEU A 301 0.27 11.00 14.94
C LEU A 301 0.59 10.01 13.81
N ARG A 302 -0.44 9.33 13.32
CA ARG A 302 -0.33 8.65 12.03
C ARG A 302 -0.32 9.69 10.91
N TYR A 303 0.30 9.36 9.79
CA TYR A 303 0.30 10.25 8.62
C TYR A 303 -1.11 10.73 8.24
N SER A 304 -2.12 9.83 8.25
CA SER A 304 -3.50 10.20 7.93
C SER A 304 -4.06 11.28 8.87
N ASP A 305 -3.72 11.20 10.15
CA ASP A 305 -4.22 12.12 11.16
C ASP A 305 -3.48 13.47 11.05
N ALA A 306 -2.16 13.44 10.84
CA ALA A 306 -1.36 14.65 10.61
C ALA A 306 -1.76 15.38 9.31
N ALA A 307 -2.00 14.64 8.21
CA ALA A 307 -2.41 15.20 6.93
C ALA A 307 -3.81 15.85 6.95
N ASN A 308 -4.64 15.47 7.91
CA ASN A 308 -5.99 16.03 8.09
C ASN A 308 -6.13 16.89 9.35
N LEU A 309 -5.02 17.21 10.02
CA LEU A 309 -5.00 18.03 11.22
C LEU A 309 -5.47 19.47 10.89
N LYS A 310 -6.50 19.91 11.60
CA LYS A 310 -7.05 21.27 11.45
C LYS A 310 -6.50 22.18 12.52
N ARG A 311 -6.48 23.48 12.23
CA ARG A 311 -6.09 24.49 13.22
C ARG A 311 -7.05 24.52 14.40
N SER A 312 -8.34 24.25 14.17
CA SER A 312 -9.36 24.14 15.22
C SER A 312 -9.09 23.02 16.22
N ASP A 313 -8.28 22.04 15.86
CA ASP A 313 -7.94 20.89 16.71
C ASP A 313 -6.84 21.24 17.73
N ILE A 314 -6.21 22.41 17.59
CA ILE A 314 -5.05 22.84 18.38
C ILE A 314 -5.43 23.96 19.35
N ASN A 315 -5.13 23.76 20.61
CA ASN A 315 -5.18 24.81 21.64
C ASN A 315 -3.73 25.24 21.99
N ILE A 316 -3.31 26.36 21.40
CA ILE A 316 -1.97 26.91 21.62
C ILE A 316 -1.76 27.37 23.05
N LYS A 317 -2.82 27.89 23.74
CA LYS A 317 -2.72 28.39 25.11
C LYS A 317 -2.38 27.26 26.09
N ASP A 318 -3.04 26.14 25.93
CA ASP A 318 -2.88 24.99 26.81
C ASP A 318 -1.84 23.99 26.29
N HIS A 319 -1.20 24.29 25.16
CA HIS A 319 -0.24 23.42 24.48
C HIS A 319 -0.80 22.00 24.25
N THR A 320 -2.04 21.90 23.79
CA THR A 320 -2.72 20.62 23.53
C THR A 320 -3.28 20.56 22.12
N MET A 321 -3.47 19.36 21.61
CA MET A 321 -4.32 19.11 20.45
C MET A 321 -5.32 17.99 20.76
N THR A 322 -6.55 18.15 20.28
CA THR A 322 -7.59 17.14 20.40
C THR A 322 -8.06 16.73 19.03
N ILE A 323 -7.86 15.45 18.70
CA ILE A 323 -8.21 14.91 17.40
C ILE A 323 -9.07 13.65 17.54
N THR A 324 -9.92 13.40 16.54
CA THR A 324 -10.54 12.08 16.33
C THR A 324 -9.78 11.36 15.24
N THR A 325 -9.17 10.21 15.58
CA THR A 325 -8.32 9.45 14.66
C THR A 325 -9.13 8.85 13.51
N ILE A 326 -8.63 8.98 12.28
CA ILE A 326 -9.32 8.49 11.08
C ILE A 326 -9.47 6.97 11.05
N LYS A 327 -8.47 6.25 11.58
CA LYS A 327 -8.43 4.79 11.47
C LYS A 327 -9.28 4.06 12.51
N THR A 328 -9.37 4.58 13.73
CA THR A 328 -9.99 3.88 14.86
C THR A 328 -11.13 4.67 15.48
N ALA A 329 -11.36 5.91 15.00
CA ALA A 329 -12.36 6.86 15.52
C ALA A 329 -12.22 7.17 17.03
N ASP A 330 -11.01 6.95 17.59
CA ASP A 330 -10.72 7.32 18.98
C ASP A 330 -10.46 8.83 19.07
N THR A 331 -11.02 9.49 20.06
CA THR A 331 -10.67 10.88 20.39
C THR A 331 -9.47 10.89 21.33
N LEU A 332 -8.41 11.58 20.92
CA LEU A 332 -7.15 11.69 21.65
C LEU A 332 -6.87 13.15 21.97
N THR A 333 -6.51 13.43 23.22
CA THR A 333 -5.89 14.68 23.61
C THR A 333 -4.41 14.44 23.82
N ILE A 334 -3.56 15.20 23.13
CA ILE A 334 -2.11 15.04 23.11
C ILE A 334 -1.48 16.38 23.51
N GLU A 335 -0.66 16.35 24.53
CA GLU A 335 0.12 17.50 24.96
C GLU A 335 1.26 17.76 23.97
N LEU A 336 1.44 19.03 23.62
CA LEU A 336 2.43 19.46 22.62
C LEU A 336 3.72 19.90 23.32
N ASN A 337 4.81 19.20 23.01
CA ASN A 337 6.13 19.61 23.46
C ASN A 337 6.68 20.78 22.63
N LYS A 338 7.77 21.41 23.11
CA LYS A 338 8.39 22.56 22.46
C LYS A 338 8.75 22.36 20.99
N TYR A 339 9.11 21.14 20.59
CA TYR A 339 9.49 20.81 19.22
C TYR A 339 8.26 20.76 18.30
N ALA A 340 7.17 20.17 18.77
CA ALA A 340 5.91 20.18 18.04
C ALA A 340 5.36 21.61 17.89
N LEU A 341 5.42 22.42 18.95
CA LEU A 341 5.04 23.82 18.92
C LEU A 341 5.87 24.64 17.93
N SER A 342 7.20 24.48 17.91
CA SER A 342 8.06 25.20 16.97
C SER A 342 7.78 24.84 15.50
N ILE A 343 7.34 23.61 15.24
CA ILE A 343 6.91 23.23 13.90
C ILE A 343 5.57 23.90 13.56
N LEU A 344 4.60 23.92 14.48
CA LEU A 344 3.30 24.56 14.26
C LEU A 344 3.44 26.06 13.99
N GLU A 345 4.37 26.73 14.66
CA GLU A 345 4.67 28.15 14.50
C GLU A 345 5.10 28.48 13.05
N LYS A 346 5.92 27.64 12.42
CA LYS A 346 6.31 27.81 11.01
C LYS A 346 5.11 27.83 10.02
N TYR A 347 4.01 27.22 10.42
CA TYR A 347 2.80 27.10 9.60
C TYR A 347 1.66 28.01 10.08
N ALA A 348 1.91 28.89 11.07
CA ALA A 348 0.87 29.74 11.69
C ALA A 348 0.12 30.58 10.64
N ASP A 349 0.82 31.22 9.73
CA ASP A 349 0.27 32.13 8.74
C ASP A 349 -0.10 31.47 7.39
N SER A 350 0.09 30.15 7.28
CA SER A 350 -0.19 29.46 6.03
C SER A 350 -1.70 29.28 5.82
N ASN A 351 -2.25 29.85 4.74
CA ASN A 351 -3.67 29.72 4.40
C ASN A 351 -3.90 28.46 3.56
N ILE A 352 -4.15 27.32 4.22
CA ILE A 352 -4.33 26.00 3.59
C ILE A 352 -5.74 25.46 3.88
N GLY A 353 -6.77 26.26 3.68
CA GLY A 353 -8.17 25.84 3.87
C GLY A 353 -8.49 25.30 5.27
N GLY A 354 -7.85 25.86 6.32
CA GLY A 354 -8.06 25.47 7.71
C GLY A 354 -7.19 24.29 8.19
N TYR A 355 -6.45 23.62 7.30
CA TYR A 355 -5.48 22.60 7.68
C TYR A 355 -4.17 23.21 8.18
N VAL A 356 -3.45 22.44 9.01
CA VAL A 356 -2.15 22.86 9.55
C VAL A 356 -1.05 22.69 8.52
N PHE A 357 -1.02 21.54 7.85
CA PHE A 357 0.02 21.18 6.91
C PHE A 357 -0.46 21.10 5.47
N PRO A 358 0.40 21.40 4.50
CA PRO A 358 0.09 21.19 3.09
C PRO A 358 -0.06 19.70 2.78
N HIS A 359 -0.97 19.37 1.88
CA HIS A 359 -1.22 17.98 1.50
C HIS A 359 -0.06 17.41 0.65
N ILE A 360 0.54 16.33 1.14
CA ILE A 360 1.52 15.50 0.42
C ILE A 360 0.99 14.07 0.46
N THR A 361 0.87 13.38 -0.66
CA THR A 361 0.36 11.99 -0.66
C THR A 361 1.27 11.05 0.15
N ASN A 362 0.69 10.02 0.77
CA ASN A 362 1.47 9.06 1.57
C ASN A 362 2.61 8.40 0.78
N GLN A 363 2.41 8.14 -0.51
CA GLN A 363 3.45 7.58 -1.37
C GLN A 363 4.63 8.55 -1.52
N ARG A 364 4.37 9.81 -1.86
CA ARG A 364 5.42 10.84 -1.96
C ARG A 364 6.09 11.09 -0.61
N MET A 365 5.32 11.16 0.46
CA MET A 365 5.85 11.31 1.81
C MET A 365 6.86 10.21 2.15
N ASN A 366 6.55 8.94 1.81
CA ASN A 366 7.49 7.83 2.04
C ASN A 366 8.76 7.93 1.19
N ILE A 367 8.69 8.44 -0.03
CA ILE A 367 9.87 8.67 -0.89
C ILE A 367 10.74 9.77 -0.26
N TYR A 368 10.16 10.91 0.06
CA TYR A 368 10.91 12.04 0.62
C TYR A 368 11.45 11.78 2.03
N ILE A 369 10.78 10.96 2.87
CA ILE A 369 11.34 10.54 4.16
C ILE A 369 12.62 9.73 3.96
N LYS A 370 12.66 8.81 3.01
CA LYS A 370 13.86 8.03 2.71
C LYS A 370 14.97 8.93 2.21
N GLU A 371 14.68 9.81 1.28
CA GLU A 371 15.62 10.78 0.73
C GLU A 371 16.17 11.72 1.82
N LEU A 372 15.29 12.23 2.68
CA LEU A 372 15.69 13.07 3.81
C LEU A 372 16.61 12.32 4.79
N CYS A 373 16.27 11.09 5.16
CA CYS A 373 17.09 10.28 6.04
C CYS A 373 18.45 9.94 5.41
N GLU A 374 18.49 9.70 4.10
CA GLU A 374 19.71 9.48 3.34
C GLU A 374 20.59 10.75 3.31
N LEU A 375 20.02 11.91 3.01
CA LEU A 375 20.70 13.21 3.06
C LEU A 375 21.25 13.53 4.46
N CYS A 376 20.58 13.07 5.50
CA CYS A 376 21.04 13.17 6.87
C CYS A 376 22.09 12.08 7.26
N GLY A 377 22.51 11.20 6.35
CA GLY A 377 23.48 10.14 6.63
C GLY A 377 22.98 9.10 7.65
N ILE A 378 21.69 8.78 7.64
CA ILE A 378 21.11 7.73 8.49
C ILE A 378 21.20 6.42 7.73
N ASN A 379 22.40 5.90 7.58
CA ASN A 379 22.77 4.79 6.70
C ASN A 379 23.21 3.52 7.43
N GLU A 380 23.01 3.44 8.76
CA GLU A 380 23.31 2.22 9.54
C GLU A 380 22.72 0.99 8.86
N PRO A 381 23.50 -0.09 8.63
CA PRO A 381 23.01 -1.31 8.01
C PRO A 381 22.08 -2.07 8.96
N ILE A 382 20.85 -2.32 8.51
CA ILE A 382 19.83 -3.04 9.27
C ILE A 382 19.51 -4.35 8.58
N THR A 383 19.83 -5.46 9.23
CA THR A 383 19.47 -6.80 8.76
C THR A 383 18.07 -7.19 9.23
N GLN A 384 17.22 -7.57 8.30
CA GLN A 384 15.88 -8.11 8.53
C GLN A 384 15.86 -9.59 8.18
N THR A 385 15.43 -10.43 9.12
CA THR A 385 15.27 -11.87 8.92
C THR A 385 13.81 -12.19 8.62
N TYR A 386 13.55 -13.01 7.63
CA TYR A 386 12.23 -13.55 7.34
C TYR A 386 12.31 -14.99 6.83
N TYR A 387 11.15 -15.66 6.72
CA TYR A 387 11.06 -17.03 6.21
C TYR A 387 10.16 -17.08 4.96
N ARG A 388 10.57 -17.93 4.00
CA ARG A 388 9.72 -18.48 2.94
C ARG A 388 9.68 -19.99 3.13
N GLY A 389 8.51 -20.53 3.46
CA GLY A 389 8.41 -21.93 3.88
C GLY A 389 9.30 -22.22 5.08
N SER A 390 10.22 -23.16 4.94
CA SER A 390 11.22 -23.53 5.96
C SER A 390 12.52 -22.74 5.88
N GLU A 391 12.79 -22.08 4.75
CA GLU A 391 14.04 -21.38 4.49
C GLU A 391 14.10 -20.00 5.13
N ARG A 392 15.24 -19.72 5.73
CA ARG A 392 15.55 -18.42 6.35
C ARG A 392 16.26 -17.52 5.35
N TYR A 393 15.79 -16.30 5.25
CA TYR A 393 16.40 -15.25 4.44
C TYR A 393 16.78 -14.07 5.31
N GLU A 394 17.86 -13.41 4.95
CA GLU A 394 18.33 -12.18 5.55
C GLU A 394 18.50 -11.14 4.45
N GLU A 395 17.93 -9.97 4.67
CA GLU A 395 18.06 -8.81 3.80
C GLU A 395 18.65 -7.67 4.63
N THR A 396 19.82 -7.18 4.23
CA THR A 396 20.44 -6.01 4.85
C THR A 396 20.22 -4.81 3.95
N ALA A 397 19.72 -3.73 4.54
CA ALA A 397 19.52 -2.47 3.87
C ALA A 397 19.92 -1.31 4.79
N PRO A 398 20.34 -0.16 4.25
CA PRO A 398 20.60 1.01 5.06
C PRO A 398 19.31 1.49 5.74
N LYS A 399 19.42 2.01 6.94
CA LYS A 399 18.28 2.39 7.80
C LYS A 399 17.31 3.32 7.09
N TYR A 400 17.82 4.27 6.30
CA TYR A 400 16.95 5.20 5.55
C TYR A 400 15.99 4.51 4.58
N GLU A 401 16.37 3.41 3.95
CA GLU A 401 15.48 2.66 3.05
C GLU A 401 14.29 2.00 3.75
N LEU A 402 14.43 1.75 5.05
CA LEU A 402 13.43 1.11 5.87
C LEU A 402 12.52 2.12 6.59
N MET A 403 12.82 3.42 6.42
CA MET A 403 12.02 4.51 6.98
C MET A 403 10.77 4.78 6.13
N GLY A 404 9.74 5.29 6.79
CA GLY A 404 8.50 5.69 6.17
C GLY A 404 7.59 6.37 7.18
N THR A 405 6.42 6.82 6.76
CA THR A 405 5.51 7.62 7.59
C THR A 405 5.19 6.99 8.95
N HIS A 406 5.06 5.66 9.02
CA HIS A 406 4.78 4.98 10.29
C HIS A 406 6.00 4.95 11.23
N ALA A 407 7.21 5.23 10.73
CA ALA A 407 8.40 5.33 11.57
C ALA A 407 8.30 6.53 12.53
N GLY A 408 7.63 7.62 12.16
CA GLY A 408 7.39 8.75 13.06
C GLY A 408 6.74 8.33 14.38
N ARG A 409 5.63 7.58 14.29
CA ARG A 409 4.95 7.06 15.48
C ARG A 409 5.80 6.07 16.28
N ARG A 410 6.59 5.22 15.62
CA ARG A 410 7.51 4.31 16.29
C ARG A 410 8.62 5.08 17.02
N THR A 411 9.15 6.11 16.38
CA THR A 411 10.14 7.02 16.94
C THR A 411 9.64 7.69 18.21
N PHE A 412 8.40 8.20 18.19
CA PHE A 412 7.78 8.77 19.40
C PHE A 412 7.74 7.75 20.54
N ILE A 413 7.17 6.56 20.28
CA ILE A 413 6.97 5.53 21.31
C ILE A 413 8.30 5.08 21.91
N CYS A 414 9.30 4.77 21.05
CA CYS A 414 10.59 4.27 21.53
C CYS A 414 11.35 5.33 22.33
N ASN A 415 11.40 6.59 21.84
CA ASN A 415 12.06 7.66 22.57
C ASN A 415 11.34 7.99 23.90
N ALA A 416 10.00 7.97 23.91
CA ALA A 416 9.24 8.19 25.14
C ALA A 416 9.51 7.08 26.19
N LEU A 417 9.59 5.82 25.76
CA LEU A 417 9.98 4.71 26.63
C LEU A 417 11.42 4.85 27.13
N MET A 418 12.35 5.29 26.27
CA MET A 418 13.75 5.53 26.65
C MET A 418 13.90 6.69 27.66
N LEU A 419 12.98 7.67 27.61
CA LEU A 419 12.89 8.73 28.62
C LEU A 419 12.25 8.26 29.94
N GLY A 420 11.83 7.00 30.04
CA GLY A 420 11.19 6.43 31.22
C GLY A 420 9.72 6.79 31.38
N ILE A 421 9.06 7.30 30.34
CA ILE A 421 7.62 7.60 30.39
C ILE A 421 6.87 6.26 30.45
N PRO A 422 5.92 6.10 31.42
CA PRO A 422 5.15 4.87 31.56
C PRO A 422 4.35 4.52 30.29
N ALA A 423 4.32 3.23 29.96
CA ALA A 423 3.66 2.76 28.75
C ALA A 423 2.17 3.13 28.71
N GLU A 424 1.49 3.19 29.85
CA GLU A 424 0.09 3.57 30.00
C GLU A 424 -0.17 5.02 29.58
N ILE A 425 0.77 5.94 29.85
CA ILE A 425 0.70 7.33 29.41
C ILE A 425 0.91 7.41 27.91
N ILE A 426 1.93 6.70 27.40
CA ILE A 426 2.20 6.63 25.95
C ILE A 426 0.99 6.05 25.20
N MET A 427 0.32 5.06 25.77
CA MET A 427 -0.90 4.47 25.18
C MET A 427 -2.04 5.49 25.06
N LYS A 428 -2.22 6.40 26.01
CA LYS A 428 -3.21 7.48 25.93
C LYS A 428 -2.93 8.43 24.75
N TRP A 429 -1.69 8.86 24.56
CA TRP A 429 -1.30 9.71 23.42
C TRP A 429 -1.39 9.00 22.08
N THR A 430 -1.13 7.70 22.07
CA THR A 430 -1.09 6.93 20.85
C THR A 430 -2.43 6.26 20.50
N GLY A 431 -3.40 6.20 21.42
CA GLY A 431 -4.66 5.50 21.22
C GLY A 431 -4.47 3.98 21.08
N HIS A 432 -3.52 3.39 21.82
CA HIS A 432 -3.39 1.94 21.88
C HIS A 432 -4.31 1.38 22.99
N SER A 433 -5.32 0.63 22.59
CA SER A 433 -6.28 -0.01 23.51
C SER A 433 -5.75 -1.27 24.18
N ASN A 434 -4.63 -1.83 23.69
CA ASN A 434 -4.10 -3.11 24.16
C ASN A 434 -2.59 -3.05 24.38
N TYR A 435 -2.14 -3.44 25.58
CA TYR A 435 -0.72 -3.51 25.95
C TYR A 435 0.10 -4.44 25.04
N ARG A 436 -0.52 -5.49 24.47
CA ARG A 436 0.14 -6.37 23.48
C ARG A 436 0.67 -5.58 22.28
N ALA A 437 0.02 -4.45 21.92
CA ALA A 437 0.48 -3.59 20.85
C ALA A 437 1.75 -2.79 21.21
N MET A 438 1.99 -2.57 22.51
CA MET A 438 3.20 -1.89 23.03
C MET A 438 4.40 -2.82 23.19
N LYS A 439 4.16 -4.13 23.39
CA LYS A 439 5.22 -5.11 23.66
C LYS A 439 6.41 -5.04 22.70
N PRO A 440 6.24 -4.93 21.34
CA PRO A 440 7.38 -4.85 20.43
C PRO A 440 8.29 -3.64 20.67
N TYR A 441 7.73 -2.55 21.16
CA TYR A 441 8.50 -1.31 21.48
C TYR A 441 9.23 -1.43 22.82
N ILE A 442 8.58 -2.03 23.82
CA ILE A 442 9.18 -2.26 25.14
C ILE A 442 10.37 -3.23 25.04
N ASP A 443 10.25 -4.26 24.20
CA ASP A 443 11.32 -5.25 23.99
C ASP A 443 12.57 -4.65 23.32
N VAL A 444 12.44 -3.54 22.60
CA VAL A 444 13.56 -2.88 21.90
C VAL A 444 14.31 -1.89 22.81
N THR A 445 13.69 -1.39 23.86
CA THR A 445 14.29 -0.37 24.73
C THR A 445 15.17 -0.98 25.85
N ASN A 446 16.20 -1.75 25.45
CA ASN A 446 17.15 -2.32 26.42
C ASN A 446 17.91 -1.24 27.24
N ALA A 447 18.18 -0.07 26.65
CA ALA A 447 18.77 1.06 27.34
C ALA A 447 17.88 1.58 28.49
N ALA A 448 16.54 1.55 28.32
CA ALA A 448 15.63 1.92 29.39
C ALA A 448 15.65 0.89 30.55
N LYS A 449 15.87 -0.39 30.25
CA LYS A 449 16.05 -1.41 31.29
C LYS A 449 17.31 -1.20 32.10
N ALA A 450 18.43 -0.89 31.42
CA ALA A 450 19.69 -0.59 32.09
C ALA A 450 19.60 0.68 32.97
N SER A 451 18.99 1.74 32.44
CA SER A 451 18.73 2.98 33.19
C SER A 451 17.75 2.78 34.34
N ALA A 452 16.74 1.93 34.19
CA ALA A 452 15.86 1.61 35.31
C ALA A 452 16.59 0.82 36.41
N MET A 453 17.48 -0.10 36.01
CA MET A 453 18.28 -0.87 36.98
C MET A 453 19.31 0.02 37.69
N SER A 454 19.90 1.00 37.00
CA SER A 454 20.88 1.92 37.65
C SER A 454 20.27 2.76 38.76
N LYS A 455 18.97 3.02 38.76
CA LYS A 455 18.27 3.71 39.87
C LYS A 455 18.32 2.96 41.20
N PHE A 456 18.46 1.63 41.14
CA PHE A 456 18.72 0.88 42.39
C PHE A 456 20.09 1.13 42.98
N ASN A 457 21.06 1.62 42.19
CA ASN A 457 22.38 1.96 42.69
C ASN A 457 22.41 3.34 43.36
N GLU A 458 21.34 4.11 43.26
CA GLU A 458 21.17 5.45 43.83
C GLU A 458 20.43 5.40 45.21
N LEU A 459 19.94 4.20 45.60
CA LEU A 459 19.31 3.91 46.89
C LEU A 459 20.37 3.49 47.94
#